data_d8e6fce80671c488451707e61ce06594
#
_entry.id   d8e6fce80671c488451707e61ce06594
#
_cell.length_a   1.000
_cell.length_b   1.000
_cell.length_c   1.000
_cell.angle_alpha   90.00
_cell.angle_beta   90.00
_cell.angle_gamma   90.00
#
_symmetry.space_group_name_H-M   'P 1'
#
loop_
_entity.id
_entity.type
_entity.pdbx_description
1 polymer ?
#
loop_
_entity_poly.entity_id
_entity_poly.type
_entity_poly.pdbx_seq_one_letter_code
_entity_poly.pdbx_strand_id
1 'polypeptide(L)'
;MNQLPIILGALGPIFTLILLGLGLRRFGFPGDGFWPAAERFTYFILFPALLVQRLALARLGDYAVGPVAAVIVMLLLGMTALVYALRPWLKVDGPAFTSVYQGAIRFNTYVGLAVALAVFQTEGGTVAALVMAIMIPLINVLCVLVLTVHAGGSATVAGVARGLLTNPLILGCLTGIGLNLSGIGLPWGSAAVLDILARAALPLGLLAVGAGLRLEGLGRPGLLAAVSTLKLLVLPTLAAALCGLLQPGRLETAVLVTFAALPGAPTAYILARQLNGDASLIAAIVTVETAAALVTLPAVLVWVA
;
A
#
# COMPACT_ATOMS: atom_id res chain seq x y z
N MET A 1 14.65 -23.92 11.53
CA MET A 1 15.54 -23.31 10.53
C MET A 1 15.49 -21.81 10.68
N ASN A 2 16.63 -21.13 10.54
CA ASN A 2 16.67 -19.68 10.70
C ASN A 2 16.00 -19.02 9.45
N GLN A 3 14.76 -18.51 9.56
CA GLN A 3 13.99 -17.96 8.44
C GLN A 3 14.55 -16.61 7.95
N LEU A 4 15.34 -15.92 8.79
CA LEU A 4 15.86 -14.59 8.51
C LEU A 4 16.67 -14.50 7.20
N PRO A 5 17.62 -15.42 6.86
CA PRO A 5 18.33 -15.34 5.59
C PRO A 5 17.42 -15.49 4.37
N ILE A 6 16.38 -16.32 4.46
CA ILE A 6 15.40 -16.51 3.37
C ILE A 6 14.60 -15.21 3.15
N ILE A 7 14.11 -14.60 4.24
CA ILE A 7 13.37 -13.35 4.20
C ILE A 7 14.26 -12.21 3.67
N LEU A 8 15.50 -12.10 4.14
CA LEU A 8 16.44 -11.08 3.63
C LEU A 8 16.77 -11.31 2.14
N GLY A 9 16.91 -12.55 1.71
CA GLY A 9 17.08 -12.88 0.29
C GLY A 9 15.88 -12.49 -0.57
N ALA A 10 14.66 -12.63 -0.06
CA ALA A 10 13.44 -12.22 -0.75
C ALA A 10 13.26 -10.69 -0.77
N LEU A 11 13.59 -10.00 0.31
CA LEU A 11 13.45 -8.55 0.44
C LEU A 11 14.59 -7.76 -0.21
N GLY A 12 15.78 -8.34 -0.26
CA GLY A 12 16.98 -7.69 -0.82
C GLY A 12 16.77 -7.07 -2.19
N PRO A 13 16.30 -7.81 -3.20
CA PRO A 13 16.00 -7.28 -4.52
C PRO A 13 14.98 -6.13 -4.51
N ILE A 14 13.95 -6.22 -3.65
CA ILE A 14 12.89 -5.20 -3.55
C ILE A 14 13.49 -3.86 -3.09
N PHE A 15 14.22 -3.87 -1.98
CA PHE A 15 14.86 -2.67 -1.46
C PHE A 15 16.00 -2.17 -2.34
N THR A 16 16.73 -3.08 -3.01
CA THR A 16 17.76 -2.69 -4.00
C THR A 16 17.14 -1.89 -5.16
N LEU A 17 15.98 -2.31 -5.68
CA LEU A 17 15.28 -1.56 -6.73
C LEU A 17 14.80 -0.19 -6.22
N ILE A 18 14.32 -0.09 -4.99
CA ILE A 18 13.94 1.19 -4.38
C ILE A 18 15.16 2.12 -4.26
N LEU A 19 16.28 1.61 -3.73
CA LEU A 19 17.52 2.39 -3.61
C LEU A 19 18.09 2.77 -4.99
N LEU A 20 18.02 1.88 -5.96
CA LEU A 20 18.43 2.18 -7.34
C LEU A 20 17.55 3.30 -7.94
N GLY A 21 16.24 3.27 -7.76
CA GLY A 21 15.33 4.32 -8.21
C GLY A 21 15.66 5.68 -7.58
N LEU A 22 15.93 5.70 -6.27
CA LEU A 22 16.40 6.91 -5.56
C LEU A 22 17.72 7.41 -6.13
N GLY A 23 18.69 6.52 -6.35
CA GLY A 23 19.99 6.85 -6.94
C GLY A 23 19.87 7.41 -8.35
N LEU A 24 19.17 6.71 -9.24
CA LEU A 24 18.95 7.14 -10.62
C LEU A 24 18.36 8.55 -10.69
N ARG A 25 17.33 8.83 -9.89
CA ARG A 25 16.74 10.16 -9.82
C ARG A 25 17.71 11.21 -9.32
N ARG A 26 18.52 10.89 -8.29
CA ARG A 26 19.51 11.81 -7.74
C ARG A 26 20.59 12.17 -8.75
N PHE A 27 20.94 11.25 -9.67
CA PHE A 27 21.86 11.48 -10.78
C PHE A 27 21.18 12.10 -12.01
N GLY A 28 19.88 12.47 -11.93
CA GLY A 28 19.14 13.07 -13.04
C GLY A 28 18.81 12.11 -14.19
N PHE A 29 18.95 10.78 -13.99
CA PHE A 29 18.69 9.78 -15.05
C PHE A 29 17.30 9.16 -14.88
N PRO A 30 16.58 8.91 -16.00
CA PRO A 30 16.84 9.30 -17.40
C PRO A 30 16.36 10.72 -17.73
N GLY A 31 15.94 11.49 -16.73
CA GLY A 31 15.44 12.86 -16.83
C GLY A 31 14.19 13.08 -15.98
N ASP A 32 13.91 14.33 -15.60
CA ASP A 32 12.86 14.67 -14.62
C ASP A 32 11.44 14.27 -15.07
N GLY A 33 11.16 14.31 -16.37
CA GLY A 33 9.85 13.93 -16.91
C GLY A 33 9.55 12.44 -16.91
N PHE A 34 10.59 11.59 -16.83
CA PHE A 34 10.42 10.13 -16.91
C PHE A 34 9.68 9.55 -15.70
N TRP A 35 10.06 9.93 -14.49
CA TRP A 35 9.55 9.30 -13.28
C TRP A 35 8.04 9.48 -13.08
N PRO A 36 7.47 10.70 -13.26
CA PRO A 36 6.02 10.86 -13.21
C PRO A 36 5.28 10.10 -14.31
N ALA A 37 5.86 10.01 -15.51
CA ALA A 37 5.28 9.26 -16.63
C ALA A 37 5.32 7.74 -16.36
N ALA A 38 6.45 7.22 -15.87
CA ALA A 38 6.62 5.82 -15.50
C ALA A 38 5.67 5.42 -14.36
N GLU A 39 5.55 6.24 -13.32
CA GLU A 39 4.60 6.01 -12.22
C GLU A 39 3.16 5.98 -12.74
N ARG A 40 2.78 6.95 -13.58
CA ARG A 40 1.45 7.01 -14.18
C ARG A 40 1.16 5.77 -15.04
N PHE A 41 2.11 5.38 -15.90
CA PHE A 41 1.95 4.19 -16.75
C PHE A 41 1.82 2.92 -15.92
N THR A 42 2.66 2.77 -14.90
CA THR A 42 2.60 1.63 -13.97
C THR A 42 1.26 1.59 -13.23
N TYR A 43 0.79 2.72 -12.73
CA TYR A 43 -0.45 2.81 -11.95
C TYR A 43 -1.71 2.56 -12.78
N PHE A 44 -1.76 3.07 -14.02
CA PHE A 44 -2.95 2.98 -14.86
C PHE A 44 -3.00 1.74 -15.76
N ILE A 45 -1.86 1.14 -16.10
CA ILE A 45 -1.78 0.04 -17.06
C ILE A 45 -1.19 -1.23 -16.43
N LEU A 46 0.07 -1.15 -15.97
CA LEU A 46 0.81 -2.36 -15.58
C LEU A 46 0.24 -3.02 -14.32
N PHE A 47 -0.07 -2.22 -13.31
CA PHE A 47 -0.56 -2.74 -12.04
C PHE A 47 -2.00 -3.27 -12.13
N PRO A 48 -2.96 -2.59 -12.79
CA PRO A 48 -4.26 -3.19 -13.09
C PRO A 48 -4.16 -4.50 -13.88
N ALA A 49 -3.29 -4.58 -14.89
CA ALA A 49 -3.07 -5.82 -15.64
C ALA A 49 -2.63 -6.97 -14.73
N LEU A 50 -1.72 -6.70 -13.79
CA LEU A 50 -1.27 -7.68 -12.80
C LEU A 50 -2.41 -8.10 -11.86
N LEU A 51 -3.22 -7.15 -11.37
CA LEU A 51 -4.36 -7.47 -10.50
C LEU A 51 -5.44 -8.29 -11.21
N VAL A 52 -5.78 -7.91 -12.46
CA VAL A 52 -6.71 -8.69 -13.30
C VAL A 52 -6.19 -10.12 -13.45
N GLN A 53 -4.93 -10.30 -13.85
CA GLN A 53 -4.34 -11.61 -14.04
C GLN A 53 -4.41 -12.46 -12.77
N ARG A 54 -4.02 -11.90 -11.62
CA ARG A 54 -4.00 -12.63 -10.35
C ARG A 54 -5.39 -13.06 -9.90
N LEU A 55 -6.36 -12.15 -9.96
CA LEU A 55 -7.71 -12.41 -9.47
C LEU A 55 -8.54 -13.24 -10.45
N ALA A 56 -8.38 -13.07 -11.76
CA ALA A 56 -9.10 -13.88 -12.75
C ALA A 56 -8.71 -15.37 -12.71
N LEU A 57 -7.46 -15.68 -12.32
CA LEU A 57 -6.95 -17.05 -12.23
C LEU A 57 -6.99 -17.62 -10.80
N ALA A 58 -7.45 -16.84 -9.82
CA ALA A 58 -7.47 -17.24 -8.42
C ALA A 58 -8.57 -18.29 -8.12
N ARG A 59 -8.31 -19.17 -7.18
CA ARG A 59 -9.37 -20.02 -6.58
C ARG A 59 -9.96 -19.27 -5.38
N LEU A 60 -10.84 -18.30 -5.68
CA LEU A 60 -11.38 -17.39 -4.66
C LEU A 60 -12.12 -18.12 -3.52
N GLY A 61 -12.70 -19.30 -3.78
CA GLY A 61 -13.37 -20.11 -2.78
C GLY A 61 -12.45 -20.70 -1.70
N ASP A 62 -11.14 -20.73 -1.94
CA ASP A 62 -10.17 -21.29 -1.00
C ASP A 62 -9.77 -20.27 0.11
N TYR A 63 -10.20 -19.01 -0.02
CA TYR A 63 -9.82 -17.93 0.89
C TYR A 63 -10.97 -17.47 1.78
N ALA A 64 -10.65 -17.14 3.02
CA ALA A 64 -11.60 -16.65 4.02
C ALA A 64 -11.92 -15.15 3.81
N VAL A 65 -12.56 -14.79 2.69
CA VAL A 65 -12.83 -13.39 2.29
C VAL A 65 -13.58 -12.60 3.37
N GLY A 66 -14.59 -13.22 4.02
CA GLY A 66 -15.37 -12.59 5.08
C GLY A 66 -14.52 -12.17 6.30
N PRO A 67 -13.81 -13.10 6.95
CA PRO A 67 -12.87 -12.77 8.02
C PRO A 67 -11.78 -11.77 7.60
N VAL A 68 -11.21 -11.87 6.39
CA VAL A 68 -10.24 -10.91 5.86
C VAL A 68 -10.84 -9.50 5.79
N ALA A 69 -12.05 -9.36 5.25
CA ALA A 69 -12.74 -8.07 5.17
C ALA A 69 -13.03 -7.50 6.55
N ALA A 70 -13.48 -8.33 7.49
CA ALA A 70 -13.75 -7.92 8.87
C ALA A 70 -12.47 -7.41 9.57
N VAL A 71 -11.34 -8.14 9.44
CA VAL A 71 -10.04 -7.68 9.97
C VAL A 71 -9.68 -6.32 9.38
N ILE A 72 -9.77 -6.14 8.07
CA ILE A 72 -9.41 -4.88 7.40
C ILE A 72 -10.27 -3.72 7.91
N VAL A 73 -11.59 -3.90 7.98
CA VAL A 73 -12.51 -2.85 8.44
C VAL A 73 -12.22 -2.48 9.89
N MET A 74 -12.12 -3.48 10.78
CA MET A 74 -11.83 -3.24 12.20
C MET A 74 -10.45 -2.61 12.40
N LEU A 75 -9.45 -3.04 11.65
CA LEU A 75 -8.08 -2.50 11.69
C LEU A 75 -8.06 -1.01 11.32
N LEU A 76 -8.66 -0.66 10.18
CA LEU A 76 -8.64 0.72 9.68
C LEU A 76 -9.51 1.66 10.54
N LEU A 77 -10.67 1.20 11.01
CA LEU A 77 -11.50 1.98 11.93
C LEU A 77 -10.86 2.11 13.31
N GLY A 78 -10.27 1.04 13.85
CA GLY A 78 -9.53 1.06 15.12
C GLY A 78 -8.33 2.00 15.06
N MET A 79 -7.55 1.95 13.96
CA MET A 79 -6.43 2.87 13.78
C MET A 79 -6.90 4.31 13.57
N THR A 80 -8.02 4.53 12.87
CA THR A 80 -8.65 5.84 12.75
C THR A 80 -9.01 6.39 14.14
N ALA A 81 -9.70 5.62 14.96
CA ALA A 81 -10.06 6.00 16.32
C ALA A 81 -8.82 6.33 17.17
N LEU A 82 -7.76 5.50 17.07
CA LEU A 82 -6.50 5.72 17.77
C LEU A 82 -5.82 7.04 17.36
N VAL A 83 -5.69 7.31 16.05
CA VAL A 83 -5.08 8.55 15.55
C VAL A 83 -5.87 9.78 15.99
N TYR A 84 -7.21 9.71 15.97
CA TYR A 84 -8.06 10.78 16.50
C TYR A 84 -7.92 10.96 18.01
N ALA A 85 -7.83 9.89 18.77
CA ALA A 85 -7.58 9.93 20.23
C ALA A 85 -6.22 10.57 20.55
N LEU A 86 -5.20 10.33 19.74
CA LEU A 86 -3.86 10.89 19.92
C LEU A 86 -3.74 12.34 19.45
N ARG A 87 -4.70 12.86 18.66
CA ARG A 87 -4.65 14.20 18.06
C ARG A 87 -4.31 15.34 19.06
N PRO A 88 -4.87 15.39 20.29
CA PRO A 88 -4.56 16.45 21.24
C PRO A 88 -3.09 16.52 21.62
N TRP A 89 -2.39 15.38 21.65
CA TRP A 89 -0.98 15.28 22.02
C TRP A 89 -0.03 15.55 20.84
N LEU A 90 -0.50 15.40 19.59
CA LEU A 90 0.33 15.63 18.40
C LEU A 90 0.67 17.11 18.18
N LYS A 91 -0.16 18.04 18.70
CA LYS A 91 0.03 19.51 18.61
C LYS A 91 0.30 19.99 17.17
N VAL A 92 -0.49 19.50 16.22
CA VAL A 92 -0.40 19.83 14.79
C VAL A 92 -1.68 20.52 14.31
N ASP A 93 -1.55 21.38 13.31
CA ASP A 93 -2.69 21.97 12.61
C ASP A 93 -3.47 20.96 11.76
N GLY A 94 -4.58 21.39 11.16
CA GLY A 94 -5.44 20.54 10.36
C GLY A 94 -4.72 19.88 9.17
N PRO A 95 -4.06 20.65 8.30
CA PRO A 95 -3.29 20.09 7.17
C PRO A 95 -2.22 19.07 7.59
N ALA A 96 -1.43 19.37 8.62
CA ALA A 96 -0.43 18.43 9.13
C ALA A 96 -1.08 17.17 9.75
N PHE A 97 -2.22 17.32 10.46
CA PHE A 97 -2.96 16.16 10.98
C PHE A 97 -3.42 15.21 9.88
N THR A 98 -3.86 15.73 8.73
CA THR A 98 -4.23 14.88 7.59
C THR A 98 -3.07 14.08 7.05
N SER A 99 -1.86 14.64 7.09
CA SER A 99 -0.64 13.95 6.67
C SER A 99 -0.20 12.89 7.66
N VAL A 100 -0.30 13.17 8.97
CA VAL A 100 -0.13 12.16 10.03
C VAL A 100 -1.11 11.01 9.86
N TYR A 101 -2.38 11.31 9.62
CA TYR A 101 -3.41 10.30 9.41
C TYR A 101 -3.12 9.42 8.19
N GLN A 102 -2.78 10.03 7.05
CA GLN A 102 -2.40 9.29 5.85
C GLN A 102 -1.17 8.39 6.08
N GLY A 103 -0.13 8.91 6.74
CA GLY A 103 1.05 8.14 7.13
C GLY A 103 0.69 6.92 7.97
N ALA A 104 -0.20 7.09 8.95
CA ALA A 104 -0.58 6.02 9.86
C ALA A 104 -1.37 4.88 9.21
N ILE A 105 -2.14 5.12 8.11
CA ILE A 105 -3.03 4.09 7.55
C ILE A 105 -2.73 3.68 6.11
N ARG A 106 -2.12 4.55 5.29
CA ARG A 106 -1.82 4.21 3.88
C ARG A 106 -0.64 3.24 3.81
N PHE A 107 -0.64 2.42 2.77
CA PHE A 107 0.42 1.46 2.50
C PHE A 107 0.89 1.52 1.05
N ASN A 108 2.14 1.13 0.82
CA ASN A 108 2.73 1.05 -0.51
C ASN A 108 2.31 -0.24 -1.20
N THR A 109 1.41 -0.13 -2.18
CA THR A 109 0.87 -1.27 -2.93
C THR A 109 1.95 -2.02 -3.72
N TYR A 110 2.94 -1.30 -4.28
CA TYR A 110 4.03 -1.93 -5.04
C TYR A 110 4.92 -2.79 -4.14
N VAL A 111 5.33 -2.25 -3.00
CA VAL A 111 6.11 -3.00 -2.00
C VAL A 111 5.29 -4.16 -1.47
N GLY A 112 4.02 -3.94 -1.13
CA GLY A 112 3.14 -4.98 -0.59
C GLY A 112 3.01 -6.20 -1.49
N LEU A 113 2.70 -5.98 -2.78
CA LEU A 113 2.56 -7.08 -3.72
C LEU A 113 3.90 -7.75 -4.04
N ALA A 114 4.99 -6.95 -4.14
CA ALA A 114 6.32 -7.50 -4.35
C ALA A 114 6.75 -8.42 -3.20
N VAL A 115 6.54 -7.99 -1.95
CA VAL A 115 6.83 -8.79 -0.75
C VAL A 115 5.96 -10.04 -0.70
N ALA A 116 4.64 -9.90 -0.94
CA ALA A 116 3.73 -11.04 -0.93
C ALA A 116 4.14 -12.13 -1.95
N LEU A 117 4.52 -11.72 -3.16
CA LEU A 117 5.00 -12.64 -4.20
C LEU A 117 6.37 -13.25 -3.87
N ALA A 118 7.29 -12.47 -3.31
CA ALA A 118 8.64 -12.93 -2.99
C ALA A 118 8.68 -13.90 -1.80
N VAL A 119 7.82 -13.66 -0.78
CA VAL A 119 7.83 -14.44 0.48
C VAL A 119 6.80 -15.56 0.45
N PHE A 120 5.57 -15.27 -0.03
CA PHE A 120 4.44 -16.20 -0.01
C PHE A 120 4.06 -16.72 -1.39
N GLN A 121 4.89 -16.48 -2.39
CA GLN A 121 4.75 -16.97 -3.77
C GLN A 121 3.42 -16.55 -4.45
N THR A 122 2.93 -17.38 -5.38
CA THR A 122 1.74 -17.08 -6.18
C THR A 122 0.47 -16.93 -5.31
N GLU A 123 0.31 -17.77 -4.32
CA GLU A 123 -0.85 -17.76 -3.41
C GLU A 123 -0.86 -16.48 -2.57
N GLY A 124 0.30 -16.09 -2.03
CA GLY A 124 0.44 -14.81 -1.32
C GLY A 124 0.13 -13.61 -2.20
N GLY A 125 0.54 -13.63 -3.47
CA GLY A 125 0.18 -12.60 -4.45
C GLY A 125 -1.33 -12.50 -4.68
N THR A 126 -2.05 -13.62 -4.67
CA THR A 126 -3.51 -13.66 -4.80
C THR A 126 -4.19 -13.08 -3.56
N VAL A 127 -3.79 -13.52 -2.36
CA VAL A 127 -4.31 -12.96 -1.10
C VAL A 127 -4.01 -11.45 -1.02
N ALA A 128 -2.81 -11.02 -1.41
CA ALA A 128 -2.46 -9.61 -1.47
C ALA A 128 -3.40 -8.81 -2.39
N ALA A 129 -3.74 -9.35 -3.57
CA ALA A 129 -4.70 -8.71 -4.47
C ALA A 129 -6.11 -8.61 -3.86
N LEU A 130 -6.58 -9.63 -3.13
CA LEU A 130 -7.83 -9.57 -2.38
C LEU A 130 -7.79 -8.53 -1.25
N VAL A 131 -6.72 -8.51 -0.47
CA VAL A 131 -6.51 -7.50 0.59
C VAL A 131 -6.54 -6.09 -0.01
N MET A 132 -5.84 -5.87 -1.13
CA MET A 132 -5.84 -4.57 -1.82
C MET A 132 -7.21 -4.19 -2.35
N ALA A 133 -8.00 -5.15 -2.87
CA ALA A 133 -9.35 -4.89 -3.36
C ALA A 133 -10.28 -4.31 -2.27
N ILE A 134 -10.05 -4.66 -1.01
CA ILE A 134 -10.83 -4.18 0.14
C ILE A 134 -10.18 -2.94 0.78
N MET A 135 -8.86 -2.97 1.01
CA MET A 135 -8.16 -1.88 1.70
C MET A 135 -8.12 -0.58 0.90
N ILE A 136 -7.87 -0.66 -0.42
CA ILE A 136 -7.69 0.55 -1.24
C ILE A 136 -8.94 1.44 -1.25
N PRO A 137 -10.15 0.92 -1.52
CA PRO A 137 -11.36 1.73 -1.47
C PRO A 137 -11.59 2.35 -0.10
N LEU A 138 -11.46 1.55 0.96
CA LEU A 138 -11.73 2.00 2.33
C LEU A 138 -10.74 3.08 2.78
N ILE A 139 -9.44 2.88 2.55
CA ILE A 139 -8.40 3.88 2.87
C ILE A 139 -8.62 5.18 2.08
N ASN A 140 -8.98 5.09 0.80
CA ASN A 140 -9.23 6.28 0.00
C ASN A 140 -10.43 7.08 0.53
N VAL A 141 -11.53 6.41 0.87
CA VAL A 141 -12.69 7.06 1.49
C VAL A 141 -12.29 7.74 2.81
N LEU A 142 -11.65 7.02 3.71
CA LEU A 142 -11.22 7.54 5.01
C LEU A 142 -10.25 8.72 4.88
N CYS A 143 -9.25 8.62 4.00
CA CYS A 143 -8.29 9.71 3.78
C CYS A 143 -8.97 10.96 3.21
N VAL A 144 -9.85 10.80 2.20
CA VAL A 144 -10.56 11.94 1.61
C VAL A 144 -11.47 12.60 2.63
N LEU A 145 -12.19 11.83 3.44
CA LEU A 145 -13.04 12.38 4.52
C LEU A 145 -12.22 13.20 5.52
N VAL A 146 -11.08 12.66 5.99
CA VAL A 146 -10.21 13.35 6.95
C VAL A 146 -9.60 14.62 6.35
N LEU A 147 -9.15 14.58 5.09
CA LEU A 147 -8.64 15.75 4.38
C LEU A 147 -9.71 16.82 4.21
N THR A 148 -10.93 16.44 3.85
CA THR A 148 -12.06 17.36 3.71
C THR A 148 -12.38 18.07 5.02
N VAL A 149 -12.43 17.33 6.11
CA VAL A 149 -12.81 17.87 7.43
C VAL A 149 -11.72 18.77 8.02
N HIS A 150 -10.43 18.43 7.83
CA HIS A 150 -9.34 19.08 8.56
C HIS A 150 -8.44 20.00 7.72
N ALA A 151 -8.40 19.84 6.40
CA ALA A 151 -7.58 20.67 5.52
C ALA A 151 -8.42 21.66 4.67
N GLY A 152 -9.73 21.74 4.90
CA GLY A 152 -10.63 22.63 4.15
C GLY A 152 -10.84 22.19 2.70
N GLY A 153 -10.61 20.93 2.39
CA GLY A 153 -10.88 20.35 1.07
C GLY A 153 -12.40 20.30 0.82
N SER A 154 -12.82 20.58 -0.40
CA SER A 154 -14.22 20.47 -0.84
C SER A 154 -14.45 19.14 -1.56
N ALA A 155 -14.43 18.02 -0.83
CA ALA A 155 -14.81 16.74 -1.42
C ALA A 155 -16.35 16.59 -1.35
N THR A 156 -16.97 16.43 -2.51
CA THR A 156 -18.39 16.05 -2.59
C THR A 156 -18.52 14.53 -2.59
N VAL A 157 -19.66 14.01 -2.11
CA VAL A 157 -19.96 12.57 -2.19
C VAL A 157 -19.79 12.05 -3.62
N ALA A 158 -20.24 12.82 -4.61
CA ALA A 158 -20.07 12.51 -6.02
C ALA A 158 -18.59 12.44 -6.44
N GLY A 159 -17.75 13.35 -5.92
CA GLY A 159 -16.30 13.35 -6.17
C GLY A 159 -15.61 12.13 -5.56
N VAL A 160 -15.97 11.75 -4.34
CA VAL A 160 -15.46 10.52 -3.69
C VAL A 160 -15.88 9.29 -4.48
N ALA A 161 -17.16 9.17 -4.82
CA ALA A 161 -17.68 8.05 -5.60
C ALA A 161 -17.00 7.97 -6.98
N ARG A 162 -16.85 9.11 -7.67
CA ARG A 162 -16.13 9.15 -8.95
C ARG A 162 -14.68 8.69 -8.79
N GLY A 163 -13.97 9.18 -7.75
CA GLY A 163 -12.59 8.78 -7.48
C GLY A 163 -12.43 7.27 -7.24
N LEU A 164 -13.39 6.62 -6.59
CA LEU A 164 -13.42 5.18 -6.40
C LEU A 164 -13.72 4.45 -7.71
N LEU A 165 -14.74 4.88 -8.45
CA LEU A 165 -15.18 4.26 -9.70
C LEU A 165 -14.18 4.45 -10.85
N THR A 166 -13.30 5.44 -10.77
CA THR A 166 -12.24 5.68 -11.77
C THR A 166 -10.87 5.21 -11.30
N ASN A 167 -10.77 4.61 -10.11
CA ASN A 167 -9.49 4.11 -9.61
C ASN A 167 -9.06 2.86 -10.37
N PRO A 168 -7.92 2.89 -11.09
CA PRO A 168 -7.51 1.78 -11.95
C PRO A 168 -7.21 0.50 -11.18
N LEU A 169 -6.77 0.58 -9.93
CA LEU A 169 -6.51 -0.60 -9.09
C LEU A 169 -7.82 -1.26 -8.67
N ILE A 170 -8.83 -0.46 -8.29
CA ILE A 170 -10.18 -0.95 -7.96
C ILE A 170 -10.80 -1.60 -9.19
N LEU A 171 -10.74 -0.92 -10.34
CA LEU A 171 -11.27 -1.45 -11.59
C LEU A 171 -10.55 -2.75 -12.00
N GLY A 172 -9.23 -2.82 -11.84
CA GLY A 172 -8.45 -4.04 -12.07
C GLY A 172 -8.90 -5.19 -11.18
N CYS A 173 -9.09 -4.95 -9.88
CA CYS A 173 -9.60 -5.95 -8.94
C CYS A 173 -11.01 -6.43 -9.33
N LEU A 174 -11.94 -5.49 -9.57
CA LEU A 174 -13.32 -5.83 -9.95
C LEU A 174 -13.39 -6.59 -11.27
N THR A 175 -12.60 -6.20 -12.27
CA THR A 175 -12.53 -6.92 -13.54
C THR A 175 -12.00 -8.34 -13.35
N GLY A 176 -10.90 -8.50 -12.58
CA GLY A 176 -10.34 -9.83 -12.31
C GLY A 176 -11.31 -10.74 -11.56
N ILE A 177 -11.98 -10.23 -10.50
CA ILE A 177 -13.00 -10.97 -9.76
C ILE A 177 -14.20 -11.31 -10.67
N GLY A 178 -14.67 -10.35 -11.47
CA GLY A 178 -15.78 -10.57 -12.40
C GLY A 178 -15.50 -11.68 -13.43
N LEU A 179 -14.29 -11.68 -14.03
CA LEU A 179 -13.84 -12.73 -14.94
C LEU A 179 -13.73 -14.09 -14.25
N ASN A 180 -13.29 -14.12 -13.01
CA ASN A 180 -13.20 -15.33 -12.20
C ASN A 180 -14.58 -15.90 -11.92
N LEU A 181 -15.50 -15.12 -11.33
CA LEU A 181 -16.82 -15.54 -10.94
C LEU A 181 -17.72 -15.91 -12.13
N SER A 182 -17.51 -15.29 -13.30
CA SER A 182 -18.23 -15.65 -14.53
C SER A 182 -17.78 -16.97 -15.15
N GLY A 183 -16.66 -17.53 -14.68
CA GLY A 183 -16.05 -18.72 -15.28
C GLY A 183 -15.41 -18.50 -16.66
N ILE A 184 -15.42 -17.27 -17.19
CA ILE A 184 -14.81 -16.92 -18.49
C ILE A 184 -13.29 -17.02 -18.42
N GLY A 185 -12.69 -16.72 -17.26
CA GLY A 185 -11.24 -16.65 -17.11
C GLY A 185 -10.62 -15.52 -17.94
N LEU A 186 -9.47 -15.79 -18.57
CA LEU A 186 -8.77 -14.83 -19.44
C LEU A 186 -8.92 -15.26 -20.91
N PRO A 187 -9.90 -14.68 -21.67
CA PRO A 187 -10.23 -15.12 -23.03
C PRO A 187 -9.23 -14.62 -24.09
N TRP A 188 -9.29 -15.24 -25.26
CA TRP A 188 -8.64 -14.79 -26.52
C TRP A 188 -7.13 -14.48 -26.43
N GLY A 189 -6.37 -15.25 -25.66
CA GLY A 189 -4.92 -15.04 -25.52
C GLY A 189 -4.53 -13.84 -24.65
N SER A 190 -5.52 -13.17 -24.00
CA SER A 190 -5.26 -12.04 -23.09
C SER A 190 -4.33 -12.41 -21.94
N ALA A 191 -4.32 -13.69 -21.54
CA ALA A 191 -3.44 -14.19 -20.48
C ALA A 191 -1.96 -13.90 -20.76
N ALA A 192 -1.48 -14.12 -22.00
CA ALA A 192 -0.09 -13.86 -22.37
C ALA A 192 0.25 -12.36 -22.36
N VAL A 193 -0.65 -11.51 -22.84
CA VAL A 193 -0.47 -10.06 -22.82
C VAL A 193 -0.44 -9.54 -21.39
N LEU A 194 -1.38 -9.97 -20.54
CA LEU A 194 -1.43 -9.58 -19.13
C LEU A 194 -0.21 -10.07 -18.38
N ASP A 195 0.33 -11.26 -18.69
CA ASP A 195 1.55 -11.78 -18.07
C ASP A 195 2.77 -10.92 -18.37
N ILE A 196 2.95 -10.49 -19.62
CA ILE A 196 4.04 -9.59 -20.02
C ILE A 196 3.93 -8.25 -19.30
N LEU A 197 2.74 -7.64 -19.27
CA LEU A 197 2.50 -6.37 -18.58
C LEU A 197 2.70 -6.51 -17.06
N ALA A 198 2.21 -7.59 -16.47
CA ALA A 198 2.32 -7.87 -15.04
C ALA A 198 3.79 -7.99 -14.59
N ARG A 199 4.65 -8.63 -15.39
CA ARG A 199 6.09 -8.77 -15.08
C ARG A 199 6.80 -7.42 -15.05
N ALA A 200 6.37 -6.44 -15.84
CA ALA A 200 6.95 -5.09 -15.86
C ALA A 200 6.48 -4.23 -14.67
N ALA A 201 5.32 -4.55 -14.07
CA ALA A 201 4.67 -3.72 -13.05
C ALA A 201 5.53 -3.51 -11.81
N LEU A 202 6.06 -4.59 -11.22
CA LEU A 202 6.80 -4.50 -9.97
C LEU A 202 8.18 -3.84 -10.13
N PRO A 203 9.04 -4.22 -11.10
CA PRO A 203 10.33 -3.57 -11.27
C PRO A 203 10.20 -2.06 -11.48
N LEU A 204 9.31 -1.64 -12.39
CA LEU A 204 9.13 -0.22 -12.68
C LEU A 204 8.46 0.52 -11.51
N GLY A 205 7.49 -0.12 -10.84
CA GLY A 205 6.83 0.44 -9.67
C GLY A 205 7.80 0.65 -8.49
N LEU A 206 8.68 -0.31 -8.19
CA LEU A 206 9.66 -0.20 -7.11
C LEU A 206 10.73 0.87 -7.40
N LEU A 207 11.20 0.98 -8.64
CA LEU A 207 12.07 2.07 -9.07
C LEU A 207 11.37 3.43 -8.91
N ALA A 208 10.10 3.54 -9.31
CA ALA A 208 9.32 4.76 -9.15
C ALA A 208 9.09 5.12 -7.67
N VAL A 209 8.87 4.12 -6.80
CA VAL A 209 8.81 4.34 -5.35
C VAL A 209 10.09 4.99 -4.84
N GLY A 210 11.25 4.44 -5.19
CA GLY A 210 12.56 5.00 -4.81
C GLY A 210 12.76 6.41 -5.33
N ALA A 211 12.44 6.64 -6.60
CA ALA A 211 12.47 7.97 -7.21
C ALA A 211 11.50 8.96 -6.55
N GLY A 212 10.42 8.49 -5.95
CA GLY A 212 9.44 9.29 -5.20
C GLY A 212 9.88 9.72 -3.81
N LEU A 213 10.92 9.12 -3.23
CA LEU A 213 11.40 9.46 -1.89
C LEU A 213 11.98 10.88 -1.86
N ARG A 214 11.69 11.62 -0.79
CA ARG A 214 12.12 13.01 -0.60
C ARG A 214 12.83 13.15 0.74
N LEU A 215 14.03 13.69 0.72
CA LEU A 215 14.82 13.97 1.92
C LEU A 215 14.51 15.34 2.53
N GLU A 216 13.59 16.08 1.94
CA GLU A 216 13.12 17.38 2.42
C GLU A 216 12.03 17.19 3.48
N GLY A 217 11.88 18.14 4.40
CA GLY A 217 10.80 18.12 5.41
C GLY A 217 11.06 17.31 6.66
N LEU A 218 12.30 16.87 6.92
CA LEU A 218 12.69 16.09 8.10
C LEU A 218 12.75 16.90 9.42
N GLY A 219 12.29 18.16 9.41
CA GLY A 219 12.41 19.10 10.52
C GLY A 219 11.60 18.81 11.79
N ARG A 220 10.79 17.73 11.82
CA ARG A 220 9.96 17.32 12.97
C ARG A 220 10.24 15.86 13.39
N PRO A 221 11.45 15.52 13.88
CA PRO A 221 11.86 14.14 14.08
C PRO A 221 10.97 13.38 15.07
N GLY A 222 10.49 14.02 16.14
CA GLY A 222 9.58 13.40 17.11
C GLY A 222 8.23 13.02 16.51
N LEU A 223 7.68 13.89 15.64
CA LEU A 223 6.43 13.60 14.94
C LEU A 223 6.60 12.47 13.92
N LEU A 224 7.69 12.52 13.15
CA LEU A 224 8.02 11.47 12.17
C LEU A 224 8.19 10.10 12.86
N ALA A 225 8.91 10.07 13.98
CA ALA A 225 9.08 8.85 14.78
C ALA A 225 7.74 8.33 15.33
N ALA A 226 6.88 9.22 15.85
CA ALA A 226 5.57 8.83 16.38
C ALA A 226 4.68 8.21 15.29
N VAL A 227 4.59 8.85 14.10
CA VAL A 227 3.79 8.34 12.98
C VAL A 227 4.35 7.03 12.46
N SER A 228 5.67 6.93 12.28
CA SER A 228 6.33 5.69 11.84
C SER A 228 6.12 4.55 12.84
N THR A 229 6.14 4.84 14.15
CA THR A 229 5.82 3.85 15.19
C THR A 229 4.37 3.37 15.07
N LEU A 230 3.42 4.28 14.89
CA LEU A 230 2.01 3.92 14.67
C LEU A 230 1.86 3.03 13.44
N LYS A 231 2.53 3.37 12.35
CA LYS A 231 2.43 2.65 11.08
C LYS A 231 3.16 1.32 11.10
N LEU A 232 4.41 1.28 11.53
CA LEU A 232 5.29 0.11 11.33
C LEU A 232 5.28 -0.87 12.52
N LEU A 233 4.76 -0.47 13.68
CA LEU A 233 4.71 -1.31 14.87
C LEU A 233 3.27 -1.49 15.40
N VAL A 234 2.53 -0.40 15.65
CA VAL A 234 1.19 -0.49 16.24
C VAL A 234 0.20 -1.13 15.27
N LEU A 235 0.17 -0.69 14.01
CA LEU A 235 -0.77 -1.20 13.02
C LEU A 235 -0.60 -2.72 12.76
N PRO A 236 0.62 -3.27 12.52
CA PRO A 236 0.79 -4.72 12.36
C PRO A 236 0.49 -5.51 13.63
N THR A 237 0.78 -4.98 14.83
CA THR A 237 0.42 -5.63 16.10
C THR A 237 -1.10 -5.70 16.26
N LEU A 238 -1.81 -4.61 15.95
CA LEU A 238 -3.27 -4.60 15.96
C LEU A 238 -3.85 -5.56 14.91
N ALA A 239 -3.26 -5.62 13.71
CA ALA A 239 -3.64 -6.58 12.69
C ALA A 239 -3.49 -8.02 13.16
N ALA A 240 -2.37 -8.36 13.79
CA ALA A 240 -2.12 -9.70 14.34
C ALA A 240 -3.12 -10.05 15.45
N ALA A 241 -3.43 -9.11 16.36
CA ALA A 241 -4.43 -9.31 17.41
C ALA A 241 -5.83 -9.57 16.83
N LEU A 242 -6.23 -8.79 15.81
CA LEU A 242 -7.51 -8.99 15.11
C LEU A 242 -7.55 -10.32 14.34
N CYS A 243 -6.45 -10.71 13.70
CA CYS A 243 -6.35 -12.02 13.06
C CYS A 243 -6.46 -13.17 14.08
N GLY A 244 -5.86 -13.02 15.27
CA GLY A 244 -6.03 -13.99 16.37
C GLY A 244 -7.48 -14.13 16.83
N LEU A 245 -8.26 -13.03 16.78
CA LEU A 245 -9.68 -13.02 17.17
C LEU A 245 -10.60 -13.58 16.07
N LEU A 246 -10.40 -13.14 14.81
CA LEU A 246 -11.30 -13.45 13.68
C LEU A 246 -10.86 -14.68 12.87
N GLN A 247 -9.64 -15.17 13.12
CA GLN A 247 -9.08 -16.40 12.57
C GLN A 247 -9.25 -16.55 11.04
N PRO A 248 -8.84 -15.55 10.21
CA PRO A 248 -8.61 -15.81 8.79
C PRO A 248 -7.54 -16.89 8.68
N GLY A 249 -7.41 -17.55 7.53
CA GLY A 249 -6.40 -18.60 7.33
C GLY A 249 -4.97 -18.14 7.68
N ARG A 250 -4.03 -19.09 7.79
CA ARG A 250 -2.62 -18.75 8.13
C ARG A 250 -1.97 -17.84 7.10
N LEU A 251 -2.19 -18.11 5.81
CA LEU A 251 -1.65 -17.30 4.72
C LEU A 251 -2.28 -15.90 4.72
N GLU A 252 -3.60 -15.79 4.90
CA GLU A 252 -4.31 -14.52 4.98
C GLU A 252 -3.82 -13.68 6.17
N THR A 253 -3.61 -14.33 7.32
CA THR A 253 -3.03 -13.68 8.51
C THR A 253 -1.64 -13.12 8.19
N ALA A 254 -0.75 -13.93 7.61
CA ALA A 254 0.60 -13.51 7.28
C ALA A 254 0.61 -12.34 6.30
N VAL A 255 -0.24 -12.37 5.28
CA VAL A 255 -0.36 -11.29 4.30
C VAL A 255 -0.98 -10.03 4.93
N LEU A 256 -2.04 -10.15 5.74
CA LEU A 256 -2.68 -9.00 6.42
C LEU A 256 -1.71 -8.27 7.35
N VAL A 257 -0.98 -9.00 8.18
CA VAL A 257 0.01 -8.41 9.09
C VAL A 257 1.17 -7.80 8.31
N THR A 258 1.61 -8.45 7.23
CA THR A 258 2.61 -7.89 6.32
C THR A 258 2.13 -6.57 5.71
N PHE A 259 0.90 -6.50 5.21
CA PHE A 259 0.32 -5.27 4.63
C PHE A 259 0.17 -4.15 5.65
N ALA A 260 -0.14 -4.48 6.89
CA ALA A 260 -0.15 -3.52 7.99
C ALA A 260 1.25 -2.95 8.29
N ALA A 261 2.31 -3.75 8.13
CA ALA A 261 3.71 -3.37 8.36
C ALA A 261 4.39 -2.64 7.19
N LEU A 262 3.71 -2.49 6.04
CA LEU A 262 4.27 -1.79 4.88
C LEU A 262 4.44 -0.30 5.14
N PRO A 263 5.46 0.36 4.58
CA PRO A 263 5.59 1.81 4.62
C PRO A 263 4.46 2.49 3.83
N GLY A 264 4.27 3.79 4.04
CA GLY A 264 3.31 4.59 3.30
C GLY A 264 3.58 4.67 1.80
N ALA A 265 2.56 5.07 1.04
CA ALA A 265 2.64 5.17 -0.41
C ALA A 265 3.02 6.58 -0.88
N PRO A 266 3.89 6.75 -1.89
CA PRO A 266 4.19 8.05 -2.49
C PRO A 266 2.95 8.80 -3.01
N THR A 267 1.91 8.07 -3.44
CA THR A 267 0.62 8.62 -3.88
C THR A 267 -0.10 9.43 -2.79
N ALA A 268 0.24 9.27 -1.52
CA ALA A 268 -0.28 10.09 -0.42
C ALA A 268 0.11 11.58 -0.57
N TYR A 269 1.31 11.86 -1.12
CA TYR A 269 1.75 13.21 -1.46
C TYR A 269 0.83 13.90 -2.47
N ILE A 270 0.40 13.15 -3.50
CA ILE A 270 -0.48 13.68 -4.55
C ILE A 270 -1.83 14.06 -3.95
N LEU A 271 -2.40 13.18 -3.13
CA LEU A 271 -3.68 13.43 -2.47
C LEU A 271 -3.61 14.62 -1.50
N ALA A 272 -2.53 14.73 -0.72
CA ALA A 272 -2.31 15.89 0.15
C ALA A 272 -2.26 17.19 -0.65
N ARG A 273 -1.54 17.22 -1.78
CA ARG A 273 -1.50 18.41 -2.66
C ARG A 273 -2.87 18.79 -3.24
N GLN A 274 -3.67 17.80 -3.62
CA GLN A 274 -4.98 18.03 -4.24
C GLN A 274 -6.02 18.55 -3.25
N LEU A 275 -5.90 18.17 -1.98
CA LEU A 275 -6.89 18.47 -0.94
C LEU A 275 -6.32 19.34 0.21
N ASN A 276 -5.31 20.16 -0.08
CA ASN A 276 -4.71 21.14 0.84
C ASN A 276 -4.12 20.55 2.15
N GLY A 277 -3.70 19.29 2.14
CA GLY A 277 -2.92 18.69 3.22
C GLY A 277 -1.45 19.15 3.21
N ASP A 278 -0.69 18.84 4.27
CA ASP A 278 0.75 19.12 4.33
C ASP A 278 1.53 18.10 3.49
N ALA A 279 1.71 18.44 2.21
CA ALA A 279 2.41 17.57 1.25
C ALA A 279 3.89 17.35 1.61
N SER A 280 4.56 18.34 2.22
CA SER A 280 5.95 18.20 2.65
C SER A 280 6.09 17.20 3.78
N LEU A 281 5.21 17.29 4.77
CA LEU A 281 5.19 16.38 5.91
C LEU A 281 4.90 14.93 5.47
N ILE A 282 3.90 14.69 4.62
CA ILE A 282 3.59 13.31 4.17
C ILE A 282 4.74 12.72 3.34
N ALA A 283 5.43 13.52 2.53
CA ALA A 283 6.60 13.05 1.79
C ALA A 283 7.74 12.63 2.73
N ALA A 284 7.99 13.41 3.79
CA ALA A 284 8.97 13.07 4.82
C ALA A 284 8.57 11.80 5.59
N ILE A 285 7.29 11.66 5.98
CA ILE A 285 6.76 10.45 6.64
C ILE A 285 7.02 9.22 5.77
N VAL A 286 6.60 9.23 4.51
CA VAL A 286 6.79 8.10 3.58
C VAL A 286 8.26 7.74 3.42
N THR A 287 9.15 8.73 3.37
CA THR A 287 10.60 8.51 3.25
C THR A 287 11.16 7.83 4.51
N VAL A 288 10.83 8.33 5.70
CA VAL A 288 11.26 7.74 6.97
C VAL A 288 10.71 6.34 7.15
N GLU A 289 9.42 6.13 6.87
CA GLU A 289 8.80 4.81 6.94
C GLU A 289 9.44 3.82 5.97
N THR A 290 9.76 4.24 4.74
CA THR A 290 10.42 3.37 3.75
C THR A 290 11.82 2.98 4.22
N ALA A 291 12.57 3.92 4.80
CA ALA A 291 13.89 3.63 5.37
C ALA A 291 13.79 2.72 6.61
N ALA A 292 12.84 2.97 7.51
CA ALA A 292 12.63 2.15 8.69
C ALA A 292 12.12 0.73 8.34
N ALA A 293 11.36 0.58 7.26
CA ALA A 293 10.86 -0.70 6.79
C ALA A 293 11.98 -1.68 6.36
N LEU A 294 13.18 -1.19 6.05
CA LEU A 294 14.37 -2.04 5.85
C LEU A 294 14.64 -2.96 7.05
N VAL A 295 14.30 -2.53 8.25
CA VAL A 295 14.51 -3.29 9.50
C VAL A 295 13.22 -3.86 10.04
N THR A 296 12.14 -3.07 10.06
CA THR A 296 10.87 -3.48 10.69
C THR A 296 10.14 -4.55 9.89
N LEU A 297 10.17 -4.49 8.56
CA LEU A 297 9.47 -5.47 7.72
C LEU A 297 10.08 -6.88 7.81
N PRO A 298 11.41 -7.07 7.75
CA PRO A 298 12.02 -8.38 8.05
C PRO A 298 11.64 -8.92 9.42
N ALA A 299 11.64 -8.07 10.45
CA ALA A 299 11.28 -8.48 11.82
C ALA A 299 9.82 -8.96 11.90
N VAL A 300 8.88 -8.23 11.27
CA VAL A 300 7.48 -8.64 11.20
C VAL A 300 7.32 -9.94 10.41
N LEU A 301 8.03 -10.12 9.28
CA LEU A 301 7.96 -11.34 8.49
C LEU A 301 8.49 -12.56 9.27
N VAL A 302 9.55 -12.42 10.05
CA VAL A 302 10.04 -13.50 10.95
C VAL A 302 8.99 -13.84 12.01
N TRP A 303 8.23 -12.85 12.46
CA TRP A 303 7.19 -13.06 13.48
C TRP A 303 5.94 -13.79 12.94
N VAL A 304 5.58 -13.57 11.67
CA VAL A 304 4.33 -14.12 11.08
C VAL A 304 4.55 -15.34 10.18
N ALA A 305 5.79 -15.65 9.80
CA ALA A 305 6.16 -16.83 9.00
C ALA A 305 6.35 -18.06 9.90
#